data_81fda6708bcdfc1c10abbb4585b7f591
#
_entry.id   81fda6708bcdfc1c10abbb4585b7f591
#
_cell.length_a   1.000
_cell.length_b   1.000
_cell.length_c   1.000
_cell.angle_alpha   90.00
_cell.angle_beta   90.00
_cell.angle_gamma   90.00
#
_symmetry.space_group_name_H-M   'P 1'
#
loop_
_entity.id
_entity.type
_entity.pdbx_description
1 polymer ?
#
loop_
_entity_poly.entity_id
_entity_poly.type
_entity_poly.pdbx_seq_one_letter_code
_entity_poly.pdbx_strand_id
1 'polypeptide(L)'
;MASVYDVYDAFLPKMLEDEWLNWTDEEREEDWRALLDAAIPYFKFPRVSLEIDGDNFIDENVSNDEIQILSTYMKVEWLNRTILTWENVKPLYVERDFSQANLIDKLKQLLDREEYKASKLERIYYRSRKKKPFEYSKLAGN
;
A
#
# COMPACT_ATOMS: atom_id res chain seq x y z
N MET A 1 -8.82 8.97 16.20
CA MET A 1 -7.63 9.41 15.43
C MET A 1 -6.92 8.20 14.83
N ALA A 2 -6.64 8.25 13.54
CA ALA A 2 -5.97 7.14 12.87
C ALA A 2 -4.47 7.14 13.18
N SER A 3 -3.91 5.94 13.26
CA SER A 3 -2.49 5.75 13.51
C SER A 3 -1.86 4.89 12.41
N VAL A 4 -0.54 4.85 12.41
CA VAL A 4 0.19 3.98 11.48
C VAL A 4 -0.17 2.50 11.72
N TYR A 5 -0.53 2.15 12.95
CA TYR A 5 -0.93 0.77 13.28
C TYR A 5 -2.22 0.37 12.58
N ASP A 6 -3.13 1.32 12.37
CA ASP A 6 -4.35 1.05 11.60
C ASP A 6 -4.01 0.66 10.16
N VAL A 7 -3.00 1.32 9.59
CA VAL A 7 -2.52 0.99 8.24
C VAL A 7 -1.85 -0.38 8.23
N TYR A 8 -1.02 -0.66 9.23
CA TYR A 8 -0.35 -1.97 9.34
C TYR A 8 -1.37 -3.09 9.50
N ASP A 9 -2.41 -2.87 10.30
CA ASP A 9 -3.48 -3.86 10.50
C ASP A 9 -4.25 -4.13 9.20
N ALA A 10 -4.37 -3.13 8.33
CA ALA A 10 -4.98 -3.31 7.02
C ALA A 10 -4.03 -3.96 6.01
N PHE A 11 -2.73 -3.70 6.16
CA PHE A 11 -1.69 -4.22 5.28
C PHE A 11 -1.44 -5.71 5.48
N LEU A 12 -1.28 -6.14 6.74
CA LEU A 12 -0.88 -7.51 7.05
C LEU A 12 -1.79 -8.58 6.47
N PRO A 13 -3.13 -8.45 6.53
CA PRO A 13 -4.00 -9.46 5.90
C PRO A 13 -3.84 -9.55 4.38
N LYS A 14 -3.31 -8.53 3.73
CA LYS A 14 -3.07 -8.54 2.29
C LYS A 14 -1.82 -9.31 1.93
N MET A 15 -0.97 -9.58 2.93
CA MET A 15 0.30 -10.27 2.75
C MET A 15 0.16 -11.73 3.17
N LEU A 16 0.61 -12.62 2.31
CA LEU A 16 0.61 -14.05 2.61
C LEU A 16 2.03 -14.56 2.90
N GLU A 17 2.92 -13.63 3.20
CA GLU A 17 4.33 -13.92 3.37
C GLU A 17 4.71 -14.00 4.84
N ASP A 18 5.68 -14.87 5.12
CA ASP A 18 6.22 -15.05 6.47
C ASP A 18 7.51 -14.26 6.67
N GLU A 19 7.76 -13.25 5.84
CA GLU A 19 9.03 -12.52 5.85
C GLU A 19 9.41 -12.01 7.23
N TRP A 20 8.41 -11.52 7.96
CA TRP A 20 8.65 -10.88 9.25
C TRP A 20 8.52 -11.81 10.46
N LEU A 21 8.32 -13.10 10.22
CA LEU A 21 8.02 -14.05 11.28
C LEU A 21 9.09 -14.11 12.37
N ASN A 22 10.36 -14.06 11.97
CA ASN A 22 11.48 -14.17 12.88
C ASN A 22 12.10 -12.83 13.27
N TRP A 23 11.46 -11.74 12.89
CA TRP A 23 11.96 -10.39 13.20
C TRP A 23 11.48 -9.96 14.57
N THR A 24 12.22 -9.05 15.21
CA THR A 24 11.76 -8.43 16.46
C THR A 24 10.64 -7.46 16.13
N ASP A 25 9.87 -7.07 17.14
CA ASP A 25 8.79 -6.12 16.96
C ASP A 25 9.31 -4.77 16.43
N GLU A 26 10.47 -4.34 16.94
CA GLU A 26 11.09 -3.10 16.50
C GLU A 26 11.50 -3.16 15.03
N GLU A 27 12.10 -4.27 14.62
CA GLU A 27 12.49 -4.48 13.22
C GLU A 27 11.29 -4.49 12.29
N ARG A 28 10.20 -5.15 12.69
CA ARG A 28 8.96 -5.18 11.92
C ARG A 28 8.38 -3.80 11.73
N GLU A 29 8.26 -3.06 12.81
CA GLU A 29 7.66 -1.73 12.76
C GLU A 29 8.49 -0.78 11.93
N GLU A 30 9.80 -0.87 12.02
CA GLU A 30 10.71 -0.06 11.22
C GLU A 30 10.54 -0.34 9.74
N ASP A 31 10.43 -1.62 9.37
CA ASP A 31 10.26 -2.02 7.96
C ASP A 31 8.89 -1.60 7.44
N TRP A 32 7.85 -1.83 8.20
CA TRP A 32 6.49 -1.42 7.81
C TRP A 32 6.39 0.10 7.68
N ARG A 33 7.05 0.82 8.58
CA ARG A 33 7.07 2.29 8.48
C ARG A 33 7.78 2.75 7.20
N ALA A 34 8.87 2.09 6.83
CA ALA A 34 9.56 2.40 5.59
C ALA A 34 8.66 2.13 4.38
N LEU A 35 7.91 1.03 4.39
CA LEU A 35 6.94 0.74 3.33
C LEU A 35 5.83 1.78 3.27
N LEU A 36 5.33 2.20 4.42
CA LEU A 36 4.29 3.22 4.49
C LEU A 36 4.81 4.57 3.97
N ASP A 37 6.00 4.97 4.39
CA ASP A 37 6.60 6.22 3.94
C ASP A 37 6.80 6.23 2.42
N ALA A 38 7.13 5.07 1.85
CA ALA A 38 7.26 4.92 0.40
C ALA A 38 5.90 4.91 -0.30
N ALA A 39 4.87 4.42 0.37
CA ALA A 39 3.52 4.33 -0.20
C ALA A 39 2.80 5.67 -0.27
N ILE A 40 3.02 6.54 0.70
CA ILE A 40 2.31 7.82 0.79
C ILE A 40 2.40 8.64 -0.50
N PRO A 41 3.58 8.81 -1.13
CA PRO A 41 3.67 9.60 -2.37
C PRO A 41 2.87 9.06 -3.55
N TYR A 42 2.54 7.77 -3.56
CA TYR A 42 1.72 7.19 -4.63
C TYR A 42 0.27 7.65 -4.57
N PHE A 43 -0.20 8.01 -3.40
CA PHE A 43 -1.54 8.54 -3.22
C PHE A 43 -1.49 10.04 -3.51
N LYS A 44 -1.73 10.41 -4.76
CA LYS A 44 -1.47 11.77 -5.25
C LYS A 44 -2.42 12.84 -4.75
N PHE A 45 -3.69 12.49 -4.58
CA PHE A 45 -4.72 13.49 -4.28
C PHE A 45 -5.61 13.05 -3.12
N PRO A 46 -5.04 12.85 -1.92
CA PRO A 46 -5.88 12.56 -0.76
C PRO A 46 -6.69 13.80 -0.37
N ARG A 47 -7.87 13.56 0.17
CA ARG A 47 -8.73 14.65 0.67
C ARG A 47 -8.26 15.22 1.99
N VAL A 48 -7.37 14.51 2.65
CA VAL A 48 -6.87 14.84 3.98
C VAL A 48 -5.35 14.82 3.92
N SER A 49 -4.73 15.49 4.89
CA SER A 49 -3.27 15.40 5.02
C SER A 49 -2.88 14.02 5.50
N LEU A 50 -1.85 13.45 4.90
CA LEU A 50 -1.29 12.17 5.32
C LEU A 50 -0.03 12.33 6.15
N GLU A 51 0.21 13.53 6.65
CA GLU A 51 1.35 13.78 7.54
C GLU A 51 1.20 13.00 8.84
N ILE A 52 2.32 12.48 9.31
CA ILE A 52 2.38 11.66 10.50
C ILE A 52 3.27 12.34 11.54
N ASP A 53 2.79 12.38 12.78
CA ASP A 53 3.57 12.84 13.93
C ASP A 53 3.69 11.66 14.89
N GLY A 54 4.91 11.15 15.05
CA GLY A 54 5.12 9.93 15.82
C GLY A 54 4.43 8.75 15.13
N ASP A 55 3.45 8.19 15.78
CA ASP A 55 2.69 7.04 15.27
C ASP A 55 1.29 7.40 14.82
N ASN A 56 0.91 8.66 14.88
CA ASN A 56 -0.45 9.10 14.57
C ASN A 56 -0.47 10.03 13.37
N PHE A 57 -1.52 9.91 12.57
CA PHE A 57 -1.79 10.91 11.54
C PHE A 57 -2.24 12.20 12.22
N ILE A 58 -1.70 13.32 11.74
CA ILE A 58 -2.03 14.63 12.30
C ILE A 58 -3.48 14.97 11.99
N ASP A 59 -3.97 14.66 10.79
CA ASP A 59 -5.33 14.96 10.38
C ASP A 59 -6.29 13.94 10.99
N GLU A 60 -7.25 14.44 11.76
CA GLU A 60 -8.26 13.62 12.42
C GLU A 60 -9.21 12.92 11.43
N ASN A 61 -9.27 13.42 10.21
CA ASN A 61 -10.23 12.95 9.23
C ASN A 61 -9.70 11.82 8.35
N VAL A 62 -8.51 11.30 8.63
CA VAL A 62 -8.01 10.11 7.93
C VAL A 62 -8.95 8.96 8.25
N SER A 63 -9.54 8.39 7.20
CA SER A 63 -10.57 7.36 7.33
C SER A 63 -10.07 6.02 6.79
N ASN A 64 -10.92 5.01 6.91
CA ASN A 64 -10.62 3.68 6.39
C ASN A 64 -10.36 3.69 4.87
N ASP A 65 -10.97 4.62 4.14
CA ASP A 65 -10.75 4.73 2.69
C ASP A 65 -9.28 5.03 2.38
N GLU A 66 -8.70 6.01 3.07
CA GLU A 66 -7.29 6.34 2.92
C GLU A 66 -6.40 5.18 3.38
N ILE A 67 -6.77 4.55 4.49
CA ILE A 67 -6.02 3.42 5.04
C ILE A 67 -5.96 2.26 4.06
N GLN A 68 -7.07 1.92 3.40
CA GLN A 68 -7.10 0.84 2.42
C GLN A 68 -6.25 1.15 1.20
N ILE A 69 -6.26 2.38 0.73
CA ILE A 69 -5.43 2.79 -0.39
C ILE A 69 -3.95 2.73 -0.01
N LEU A 70 -3.59 3.27 1.14
CA LEU A 70 -2.20 3.25 1.62
C LEU A 70 -1.68 1.84 1.81
N SER A 71 -2.47 0.96 2.43
CA SER A 71 -2.05 -0.42 2.66
C SER A 71 -1.86 -1.19 1.35
N THR A 72 -2.67 -0.89 0.34
CA THR A 72 -2.50 -1.49 -0.98
C THR A 72 -1.20 -1.02 -1.64
N TYR A 73 -0.88 0.27 -1.53
CA TYR A 73 0.39 0.79 -2.05
C TYR A 73 1.59 0.27 -1.27
N MET A 74 1.43 -0.02 0.03
CA MET A 74 2.50 -0.69 0.80
C MET A 74 2.81 -2.05 0.19
N LYS A 75 1.79 -2.80 -0.21
CA LYS A 75 1.97 -4.08 -0.88
C LYS A 75 2.66 -3.90 -2.23
N VAL A 76 2.30 -2.88 -2.98
CA VAL A 76 2.97 -2.54 -4.24
C VAL A 76 4.46 -2.29 -3.99
N GLU A 77 4.80 -1.52 -2.97
CA GLU A 77 6.19 -1.26 -2.61
C GLU A 77 6.93 -2.52 -2.19
N TRP A 78 6.29 -3.37 -1.40
CA TRP A 78 6.88 -4.63 -1.01
C TRP A 78 7.17 -5.51 -2.23
N LEU A 79 6.25 -5.55 -3.19
CA LEU A 79 6.43 -6.31 -4.43
C LEU A 79 7.57 -5.75 -5.26
N ASN A 80 7.66 -4.42 -5.40
CA ASN A 80 8.76 -3.79 -6.11
C ASN A 80 10.11 -4.15 -5.47
N ARG A 81 10.19 -4.08 -4.16
CA ARG A 81 11.40 -4.43 -3.41
C ARG A 81 11.76 -5.90 -3.59
N THR A 82 10.78 -6.77 -3.51
CA THR A 82 10.97 -8.22 -3.64
C THR A 82 11.44 -8.59 -5.04
N ILE A 83 10.82 -8.01 -6.07
CA ILE A 83 11.22 -8.24 -7.46
C ILE A 83 12.66 -7.80 -7.67
N LEU A 84 13.01 -6.61 -7.19
CA LEU A 84 14.37 -6.09 -7.32
C LEU A 84 15.39 -7.01 -6.64
N THR A 85 15.04 -7.51 -5.45
CA THR A 85 15.89 -8.44 -4.70
C THR A 85 16.13 -9.71 -5.52
N TRP A 86 15.07 -10.31 -6.06
CA TRP A 86 15.19 -11.53 -6.86
C TRP A 86 15.95 -11.30 -8.16
N GLU A 87 15.76 -10.15 -8.80
CA GLU A 87 16.51 -9.82 -10.01
C GLU A 87 18.00 -9.67 -9.74
N ASN A 88 18.35 -9.12 -8.58
CA ASN A 88 19.76 -8.98 -8.19
C ASN A 88 20.39 -10.31 -7.80
N VAL A 89 19.62 -11.24 -7.26
CA VAL A 89 20.10 -12.56 -6.85
C VAL A 89 20.21 -13.52 -8.04
N LYS A 90 19.36 -13.35 -9.04
CA LYS A 90 19.29 -14.23 -10.19
C LYS A 90 20.65 -14.56 -10.83
N PRO A 91 21.55 -13.58 -11.07
CA PRO A 91 22.86 -13.91 -11.68
C PRO A 91 23.75 -14.80 -10.84
N LEU A 92 23.45 -14.93 -9.53
CA LEU A 92 24.25 -15.76 -8.62
C LEU A 92 23.87 -17.25 -8.68
N TYR A 93 22.75 -17.58 -9.30
CA TYR A 93 22.19 -18.93 -9.30
C TYR A 93 21.85 -19.37 -10.73
N VAL A 94 22.88 -19.46 -11.56
CA VAL A 94 22.72 -19.75 -12.98
C VAL A 94 21.97 -21.07 -13.23
N GLU A 95 22.21 -22.08 -12.43
CA GLU A 95 21.58 -23.39 -12.55
C GLU A 95 20.08 -23.38 -12.23
N ARG A 96 19.63 -22.35 -11.53
CA ARG A 96 18.22 -22.20 -11.11
C ARG A 96 17.51 -21.10 -11.87
N ASP A 97 18.12 -20.57 -12.92
CA ASP A 97 17.60 -19.43 -13.67
C ASP A 97 16.15 -19.61 -14.09
N PHE A 98 15.80 -20.78 -14.56
CA PHE A 98 14.47 -21.06 -15.07
C PHE A 98 13.40 -20.88 -13.99
N SER A 99 13.61 -21.48 -12.81
CA SER A 99 12.67 -21.40 -11.71
C SER A 99 12.56 -19.97 -11.16
N GLN A 100 13.69 -19.28 -11.07
CA GLN A 100 13.72 -17.92 -10.60
C GLN A 100 13.06 -16.95 -11.57
N ALA A 101 13.27 -17.15 -12.87
CA ALA A 101 12.61 -16.35 -13.89
C ALA A 101 11.08 -16.50 -13.80
N ASN A 102 10.60 -17.73 -13.59
CA ASN A 102 9.17 -17.97 -13.41
C ASN A 102 8.62 -17.28 -12.17
N LEU A 103 9.38 -17.32 -11.08
CA LEU A 103 8.97 -16.64 -9.85
C LEU A 103 8.90 -15.11 -10.05
N ILE A 104 9.91 -14.55 -10.71
CA ILE A 104 9.94 -13.12 -11.01
C ILE A 104 8.76 -12.74 -11.89
N ASP A 105 8.44 -13.55 -12.90
CA ASP A 105 7.29 -13.28 -13.77
C ASP A 105 5.98 -13.30 -13.00
N LYS A 106 5.81 -14.24 -12.07
CA LYS A 106 4.62 -14.31 -11.22
C LYS A 106 4.52 -13.09 -10.30
N LEU A 107 5.66 -12.67 -9.75
CA LEU A 107 5.68 -11.48 -8.90
C LEU A 107 5.32 -10.23 -9.69
N LYS A 108 5.79 -10.11 -10.93
CA LYS A 108 5.44 -8.99 -11.79
C LYS A 108 3.96 -8.98 -12.16
N GLN A 109 3.37 -10.14 -12.40
CA GLN A 109 1.93 -10.24 -12.64
C GLN A 109 1.13 -9.82 -11.41
N LEU A 110 1.59 -10.23 -10.23
CA LEU A 110 0.95 -9.83 -8.98
C LEU A 110 1.09 -8.33 -8.76
N LEU A 111 2.25 -7.76 -9.07
CA LEU A 111 2.48 -6.32 -8.99
C LEU A 111 1.49 -5.56 -9.88
N ASP A 112 1.34 -5.98 -11.13
CA ASP A 112 0.39 -5.35 -12.05
C ASP A 112 -1.02 -5.40 -11.51
N ARG A 113 -1.40 -6.53 -10.92
CA ARG A 113 -2.72 -6.71 -10.32
C ARG A 113 -2.93 -5.75 -9.15
N GLU A 114 -1.93 -5.63 -8.28
CA GLU A 114 -2.04 -4.76 -7.11
C GLU A 114 -2.03 -3.29 -7.49
N GLU A 115 -1.25 -2.90 -8.49
CA GLU A 115 -1.27 -1.54 -9.02
C GLU A 115 -2.64 -1.19 -9.62
N TYR A 116 -3.22 -2.12 -10.35
CA TYR A 116 -4.56 -1.95 -10.90
C TYR A 116 -5.59 -1.80 -9.78
N LYS A 117 -5.47 -2.62 -8.74
CA LYS A 117 -6.36 -2.58 -7.57
C LYS A 117 -6.27 -1.24 -6.84
N ALA A 118 -5.04 -0.77 -6.62
CA ALA A 118 -4.82 0.52 -5.98
C ALA A 118 -5.43 1.65 -6.80
N SER A 119 -5.21 1.63 -8.10
CA SER A 119 -5.77 2.61 -9.02
C SER A 119 -7.30 2.60 -9.01
N LYS A 120 -7.88 1.42 -8.94
CA LYS A 120 -9.33 1.25 -8.86
C LYS A 120 -9.88 1.81 -7.55
N LEU A 121 -9.21 1.54 -6.44
CA LEU A 121 -9.59 2.08 -5.14
C LEU A 121 -9.55 3.61 -5.14
N GLU A 122 -8.53 4.20 -5.73
CA GLU A 122 -8.45 5.65 -5.85
C GLU A 122 -9.60 6.22 -6.68
N ARG A 123 -9.95 5.56 -7.79
CA ARG A 123 -11.07 6.01 -8.61
C ARG A 123 -12.39 5.98 -7.85
N ILE A 124 -12.62 4.93 -7.09
CA ILE A 124 -13.80 4.81 -6.24
C ILE A 124 -13.80 5.89 -5.18
N TYR A 125 -12.65 6.14 -4.59
CA TYR A 125 -12.46 7.17 -3.58
C TYR A 125 -12.85 8.55 -4.12
N TYR A 126 -12.37 8.91 -5.31
CA TYR A 126 -12.67 10.20 -5.91
C TYR A 126 -14.15 10.32 -6.30
N ARG A 127 -14.75 9.24 -6.76
CA ARG A 127 -16.18 9.21 -7.06
C ARG A 127 -17.02 9.41 -5.81
N SER A 128 -16.66 8.75 -4.71
CA SER A 128 -17.35 8.92 -3.43
C SER A 128 -17.40 10.37 -3.01
N ARG A 129 -16.27 11.06 -3.17
CA ARG A 129 -16.19 12.46 -2.84
C ARG A 129 -17.17 13.28 -3.64
N LYS A 130 -17.26 13.01 -4.93
CA LYS A 130 -18.16 13.74 -5.85
C LYS A 130 -19.61 13.41 -5.58
N LYS A 131 -19.88 12.24 -5.04
CA LYS A 131 -21.24 11.73 -4.85
C LYS A 131 -21.77 11.90 -3.43
N LYS A 132 -21.14 12.72 -2.63
CA LYS A 132 -21.65 12.98 -1.28
C LYS A 132 -23.06 13.53 -1.37
N PRO A 133 -24.01 12.94 -0.64
CA PRO A 133 -25.42 13.32 -0.76
C PRO A 133 -25.69 14.79 -0.57
N PHE A 134 -25.01 15.42 0.37
CA PHE A 134 -25.25 16.83 0.64
C PHE A 134 -24.83 17.71 -0.54
N GLU A 135 -23.82 17.32 -1.30
CA GLU A 135 -23.38 18.06 -2.48
C GLU A 135 -24.41 18.00 -3.57
N TYR A 136 -24.98 16.82 -3.77
CA TYR A 136 -26.10 16.67 -4.69
C TYR A 136 -27.30 17.47 -4.26
N SER A 137 -27.59 17.45 -2.97
CA SER A 137 -28.70 18.21 -2.43
C SER A 137 -28.52 19.69 -2.65
N LYS A 138 -27.32 20.19 -2.47
CA LYS A 138 -27.01 21.59 -2.72
C LYS A 138 -27.18 21.95 -4.19
N LEU A 139 -26.72 21.10 -5.07
CA LEU A 139 -26.86 21.32 -6.49
C LEU A 139 -28.30 21.22 -6.96
N ALA A 140 -29.03 20.26 -6.41
CA ALA A 140 -30.44 20.09 -6.73
C ALA A 140 -31.32 21.15 -6.11
N GLY A 141 -30.91 21.68 -4.96
CA GLY A 141 -31.66 22.70 -4.25
C GLY A 141 -31.51 24.08 -4.82
N ASN A 142 -30.58 24.24 -5.72
CA ASN A 142 -30.37 25.50 -6.38
C ASN A 142 -31.35 25.69 -7.52
#